data_f657b0d20558b1d911a95a571b76a824
#
_entry.id   f657b0d20558b1d911a95a571b76a824
#
_cell.length_a   1.000
_cell.length_b   1.000
_cell.length_c   1.000
_cell.angle_alpha   90.00
_cell.angle_beta   90.00
_cell.angle_gamma   90.00
#
_symmetry.space_group_name_H-M   'P 1'
#
loop_
_entity.id
_entity.type
_entity.pdbx_description
1 polymer ?
#
loop_
_entity_poly.entity_id
_entity_poly.type
_entity_poly.pdbx_seq_one_letter_code
_entity_poly.pdbx_strand_id
1 'polypeptide(L)'
;MTSSPIFWLATSVVFGVYLTTLYPSVAGGDSGELIAESCHLGTAHPPGYPLFTLVSWGFTQMLGPLLGGTPAWRSNLLGAMFDTISAACVFLCVEEWLRPGPSQLVRFAAPAFARIAGAVAAMGLFALSPLIWMYASHAEVFAMNNALIGCIVFLSIRFGRTKSPRVAELGAFMCGLALTNQHTAILYEGE
;
A
#
# COMPACT_ATOMS: atom_id res chain seq x y z
N MET A 1 11.85 8.17 -14.36
CA MET A 1 12.32 7.29 -13.28
C MET A 1 12.51 5.92 -13.88
N THR A 2 13.74 5.49 -14.11
CA THR A 2 14.02 4.09 -14.39
C THR A 2 14.05 3.39 -13.02
N SER A 3 12.99 2.68 -12.70
CA SER A 3 12.98 1.83 -11.52
C SER A 3 14.11 0.81 -11.64
N SER A 4 15.01 0.81 -10.67
CA SER A 4 16.14 -0.13 -10.62
C SER A 4 15.61 -1.57 -10.73
N PRO A 5 16.27 -2.50 -11.43
CA PRO A 5 15.92 -3.92 -11.39
C PRO A 5 15.77 -4.46 -9.96
N ILE A 6 16.56 -3.91 -9.02
CA ILE A 6 16.50 -4.26 -7.60
C ILE A 6 15.14 -3.90 -6.98
N PHE A 7 14.53 -2.76 -7.39
CA PHE A 7 13.19 -2.39 -6.95
C PHE A 7 12.16 -3.46 -7.31
N TRP A 8 12.15 -3.88 -8.56
CA TRP A 8 11.20 -4.89 -9.03
C TRP A 8 11.45 -6.25 -8.39
N LEU A 9 12.72 -6.64 -8.24
CA LEU A 9 13.08 -7.87 -7.56
C LEU A 9 12.61 -7.87 -6.10
N ALA A 10 12.93 -6.81 -5.34
CA ALA A 10 12.53 -6.69 -3.94
C ALA A 10 11.00 -6.70 -3.77
N THR A 11 10.29 -5.97 -4.63
CA THR A 11 8.81 -5.94 -4.66
C THR A 11 8.23 -7.32 -4.94
N SER A 12 8.79 -8.05 -5.92
CA SER A 12 8.36 -9.41 -6.25
C SER A 12 8.64 -10.40 -5.11
N VAL A 13 9.76 -10.26 -4.41
CA VAL A 13 10.08 -11.09 -3.23
C VAL A 13 9.07 -10.85 -2.11
N VAL A 14 8.77 -9.59 -1.79
CA VAL A 14 7.75 -9.25 -0.77
C VAL A 14 6.39 -9.82 -1.15
N PHE A 15 5.95 -9.62 -2.39
CA PHE A 15 4.68 -10.17 -2.86
C PHE A 15 4.69 -11.70 -2.79
N GLY A 16 5.78 -12.36 -3.18
CA GLY A 16 5.93 -13.81 -3.09
C GLY A 16 5.82 -14.33 -1.65
N VAL A 17 6.42 -13.64 -0.69
CA VAL A 17 6.29 -13.98 0.75
C VAL A 17 4.82 -13.87 1.19
N TYR A 18 4.14 -12.77 0.89
CA TYR A 18 2.73 -12.60 1.24
C TYR A 18 1.84 -13.65 0.57
N LEU A 19 2.07 -13.92 -0.71
CA LEU A 19 1.30 -14.91 -1.48
C LEU A 19 1.44 -16.32 -0.90
N THR A 20 2.64 -16.72 -0.47
CA THR A 20 2.90 -18.05 0.10
C THR A 20 2.37 -18.21 1.52
N THR A 21 2.13 -17.10 2.23
CA THR A 21 1.59 -17.08 3.59
C THR A 21 0.15 -16.58 3.65
N LEU A 22 -0.48 -16.42 2.49
CA LEU A 22 -1.85 -15.94 2.38
C LEU A 22 -2.83 -16.85 3.12
N TYR A 23 -3.73 -16.26 3.89
CA TYR A 23 -4.75 -17.05 4.59
C TYR A 23 -5.69 -17.72 3.56
N PRO A 24 -5.94 -19.04 3.68
CA PRO A 24 -6.66 -19.76 2.62
C PRO A 24 -8.17 -19.51 2.62
N SER A 25 -8.72 -18.96 3.70
CA SER A 25 -10.16 -18.79 3.93
C SER A 25 -10.45 -17.48 4.67
N VAL A 26 -11.57 -17.41 5.36
CA VAL A 26 -11.93 -16.29 6.24
C VAL A 26 -11.03 -16.31 7.46
N ALA A 27 -10.34 -15.21 7.72
CA ALA A 27 -9.50 -15.02 8.91
C ALA A 27 -10.34 -14.54 10.11
N GLY A 28 -9.69 -14.37 11.26
CA GLY A 28 -10.29 -13.72 12.43
C GLY A 28 -10.44 -12.21 12.25
N GLY A 29 -10.97 -11.54 13.28
CA GLY A 29 -11.23 -10.09 13.24
C GLY A 29 -12.42 -9.76 12.36
N ASP A 30 -12.35 -8.60 11.70
CA ASP A 30 -13.43 -8.07 10.85
C ASP A 30 -13.46 -8.69 9.45
N SER A 31 -12.49 -9.57 9.14
CA SER A 31 -12.31 -10.17 7.81
C SER A 31 -13.59 -10.82 7.26
N GLY A 32 -14.35 -11.53 8.13
CA GLY A 32 -15.58 -12.19 7.74
C GLY A 32 -16.66 -11.21 7.30
N GLU A 33 -16.88 -10.16 8.06
CA GLU A 33 -17.82 -9.09 7.75
C GLU A 33 -17.39 -8.35 6.46
N LEU A 34 -16.13 -7.92 6.38
CA LEU A 34 -15.61 -7.17 5.24
C LEU A 34 -15.74 -7.96 3.93
N ILE A 35 -15.51 -9.28 3.96
CA ILE A 35 -15.70 -10.15 2.79
C ILE A 35 -17.17 -10.25 2.43
N ALA A 36 -18.07 -10.46 3.41
CA ALA A 36 -19.50 -10.59 3.17
C ALA A 36 -20.07 -9.30 2.58
N GLU A 37 -19.77 -8.15 3.18
CA GLU A 37 -20.24 -6.84 2.70
C GLU A 37 -19.67 -6.51 1.31
N SER A 38 -18.42 -6.89 1.03
CA SER A 38 -17.84 -6.75 -0.31
C SER A 38 -18.56 -7.61 -1.35
N CYS A 39 -19.01 -8.82 -1.01
CA CYS A 39 -19.72 -9.67 -1.96
C CYS A 39 -21.07 -9.11 -2.40
N HIS A 40 -21.74 -8.36 -1.53
CA HIS A 40 -23.10 -7.84 -1.75
C HIS A 40 -23.17 -6.33 -1.98
N LEU A 41 -22.03 -5.62 -2.03
CA LEU A 41 -21.97 -4.15 -2.02
C LEU A 41 -22.74 -3.55 -0.83
N GLY A 42 -22.63 -4.20 0.32
CA GLY A 42 -23.23 -3.76 1.57
C GLY A 42 -22.37 -2.70 2.26
N THR A 43 -22.66 -2.46 3.53
CA THR A 43 -21.96 -1.47 4.36
C THR A 43 -21.47 -2.17 5.63
N ALA A 44 -20.17 -2.25 5.82
CA ALA A 44 -19.56 -2.76 7.04
C ALA A 44 -19.84 -1.84 8.24
N HIS A 45 -19.48 -2.31 9.45
CA HIS A 45 -19.61 -1.50 10.67
C HIS A 45 -19.00 -0.10 10.49
N PRO A 46 -19.44 0.91 11.27
CA PRO A 46 -18.89 2.26 11.16
C PRO A 46 -17.37 2.30 11.26
N PRO A 47 -16.68 3.03 10.35
CA PRO A 47 -17.20 4.06 9.43
C PRO A 47 -17.69 3.56 8.06
N GLY A 48 -17.79 2.25 7.80
CA GLY A 48 -18.41 1.68 6.61
C GLY A 48 -17.45 1.34 5.46
N TYR A 49 -16.26 1.85 5.42
CA TYR A 49 -15.16 1.55 4.49
C TYR A 49 -15.56 1.49 3.00
N PRO A 50 -16.23 2.50 2.42
CA PRO A 50 -16.84 2.39 1.10
C PRO A 50 -15.83 2.11 -0.02
N LEU A 51 -14.61 2.68 0.06
CA LEU A 51 -13.58 2.41 -0.94
C LEU A 51 -13.14 0.95 -0.90
N PHE A 52 -12.91 0.40 0.30
CA PHE A 52 -12.54 -1.01 0.46
C PHE A 52 -13.61 -1.92 -0.13
N THR A 53 -14.88 -1.71 0.23
CA THR A 53 -16.00 -2.51 -0.24
C THR A 53 -16.09 -2.50 -1.77
N LEU A 54 -16.02 -1.32 -2.40
CA LEU A 54 -16.10 -1.18 -3.86
C LEU A 54 -14.93 -1.85 -4.57
N VAL A 55 -13.69 -1.64 -4.08
CA VAL A 55 -12.50 -2.21 -4.72
C VAL A 55 -12.46 -3.72 -4.52
N SER A 56 -12.80 -4.21 -3.31
CA SER A 56 -12.85 -5.65 -3.03
C SER A 56 -13.95 -6.35 -3.84
N TRP A 57 -15.13 -5.75 -3.97
CA TRP A 57 -16.19 -6.24 -4.85
C TRP A 57 -15.71 -6.32 -6.31
N GLY A 58 -15.18 -5.22 -6.85
CA GLY A 58 -14.68 -5.18 -8.22
C GLY A 58 -13.62 -6.25 -8.47
N PHE A 59 -12.65 -6.38 -7.58
CA PHE A 59 -11.59 -7.37 -7.68
C PHE A 59 -12.13 -8.81 -7.60
N THR A 60 -13.00 -9.11 -6.65
CA THR A 60 -13.52 -10.46 -6.43
C THR A 60 -14.52 -10.89 -7.50
N GLN A 61 -15.36 -9.99 -8.00
CA GLN A 61 -16.41 -10.31 -8.99
C GLN A 61 -15.89 -10.24 -10.42
N MET A 62 -15.11 -9.22 -10.77
CA MET A 62 -14.64 -9.03 -12.14
C MET A 62 -13.45 -9.92 -12.49
N LEU A 63 -12.48 -10.06 -11.56
CA LEU A 63 -11.28 -10.87 -11.77
C LEU A 63 -11.42 -12.30 -11.24
N GLY A 64 -12.43 -12.55 -10.40
CA GLY A 64 -12.67 -13.84 -9.80
C GLY A 64 -12.74 -15.01 -10.77
N PRO A 65 -13.46 -14.92 -11.89
CA PRO A 65 -13.51 -15.97 -12.89
C PRO A 65 -12.15 -16.33 -13.50
N LEU A 66 -11.21 -15.35 -13.54
CA LEU A 66 -9.85 -15.53 -14.07
C LEU A 66 -8.88 -16.09 -13.02
N LEU A 67 -9.02 -15.66 -11.76
CA LEU A 67 -8.09 -16.00 -10.69
C LEU A 67 -8.42 -17.34 -10.02
N GLY A 68 -9.67 -17.82 -10.12
CA GLY A 68 -10.13 -18.97 -9.34
C GLY A 68 -10.21 -18.66 -7.83
N GLY A 69 -10.21 -19.69 -7.00
CA GLY A 69 -10.28 -19.56 -5.54
C GLY A 69 -11.64 -19.11 -5.00
N THR A 70 -11.74 -18.99 -3.69
CA THR A 70 -12.93 -18.50 -2.99
C THR A 70 -12.95 -16.95 -2.95
N PRO A 71 -14.12 -16.32 -2.73
CA PRO A 71 -14.16 -14.87 -2.49
C PRO A 71 -13.23 -14.42 -1.34
N ALA A 72 -13.16 -15.22 -0.26
CA ALA A 72 -12.28 -14.95 0.87
C ALA A 72 -10.80 -14.94 0.45
N TRP A 73 -10.35 -15.97 -0.28
CA TRP A 73 -8.98 -16.03 -0.76
C TRP A 73 -8.63 -14.85 -1.68
N ARG A 74 -9.56 -14.43 -2.53
CA ARG A 74 -9.37 -13.27 -3.42
C ARG A 74 -9.27 -11.96 -2.65
N SER A 75 -10.11 -11.77 -1.64
CA SER A 75 -10.04 -10.59 -0.77
C SER A 75 -8.73 -10.54 0.02
N ASN A 76 -8.25 -11.71 0.49
CA ASN A 76 -6.95 -11.83 1.14
C ASN A 76 -5.81 -11.49 0.16
N LEU A 77 -5.88 -11.97 -1.09
CA LEU A 77 -4.92 -11.63 -2.14
C LEU A 77 -4.88 -10.13 -2.43
N LEU A 78 -6.02 -9.46 -2.39
CA LEU A 78 -6.10 -8.02 -2.55
C LEU A 78 -5.35 -7.30 -1.41
N GLY A 79 -5.45 -7.79 -0.17
CA GLY A 79 -4.66 -7.31 0.97
C GLY A 79 -3.15 -7.43 0.71
N ALA A 80 -2.70 -8.61 0.25
CA ALA A 80 -1.30 -8.83 -0.12
C ALA A 80 -0.80 -7.87 -1.21
N MET A 81 -1.64 -7.57 -2.20
CA MET A 81 -1.30 -6.60 -3.25
C MET A 81 -1.14 -5.19 -2.68
N PHE A 82 -2.06 -4.74 -1.82
CA PHE A 82 -1.98 -3.41 -1.23
C PHE A 82 -0.77 -3.23 -0.32
N ASP A 83 -0.49 -4.18 0.56
CA ASP A 83 0.71 -4.06 1.41
C ASP A 83 2.02 -4.24 0.62
N THR A 84 2.00 -4.94 -0.51
CA THR A 84 3.13 -4.92 -1.45
C THR A 84 3.32 -3.52 -2.06
N ILE A 85 2.24 -2.84 -2.45
CA ILE A 85 2.29 -1.45 -2.93
C ILE A 85 2.81 -0.53 -1.82
N SER A 86 2.35 -0.71 -0.59
CA SER A 86 2.82 0.05 0.57
C SER A 86 4.34 -0.11 0.77
N ALA A 87 4.83 -1.34 0.78
CA ALA A 87 6.24 -1.64 0.87
C ALA A 87 7.07 -1.03 -0.28
N ALA A 88 6.53 -1.08 -1.50
CA ALA A 88 7.13 -0.41 -2.66
C ALA A 88 7.19 1.12 -2.48
N CYS A 89 6.15 1.73 -1.90
CA CYS A 89 6.15 3.15 -1.55
C CYS A 89 7.24 3.48 -0.52
N VAL A 90 7.43 2.64 0.50
CA VAL A 90 8.53 2.82 1.48
C VAL A 90 9.89 2.83 0.78
N PHE A 91 10.12 1.88 -0.12
CA PHE A 91 11.35 1.88 -0.94
C PHE A 91 11.52 3.19 -1.70
N LEU A 92 10.49 3.61 -2.41
CA LEU A 92 10.53 4.82 -3.23
C LEU A 92 10.71 6.09 -2.40
N CYS A 93 10.09 6.15 -1.21
CA CYS A 93 10.27 7.25 -0.27
C CYS A 93 11.73 7.39 0.16
N VAL A 94 12.36 6.29 0.57
CA VAL A 94 13.77 6.31 1.03
C VAL A 94 14.70 6.63 -0.14
N GLU A 95 14.48 6.01 -1.32
CA GLU A 95 15.31 6.27 -2.49
C GLU A 95 15.20 7.74 -2.93
N GLU A 96 13.99 8.29 -2.97
CA GLU A 96 13.76 9.69 -3.35
C GLU A 96 14.31 10.64 -2.30
N TRP A 97 14.12 10.35 -1.01
CA TRP A 97 14.63 11.17 0.10
C TRP A 97 16.14 11.29 0.08
N LEU A 98 16.85 10.19 -0.15
CA LEU A 98 18.32 10.13 -0.15
C LEU A 98 18.95 10.55 -1.49
N ARG A 99 18.15 10.84 -2.51
CA ARG A 99 18.64 11.26 -3.84
C ARG A 99 19.28 12.66 -3.77
N PRO A 100 20.45 12.87 -4.36
CA PRO A 100 21.03 14.20 -4.50
C PRO A 100 20.03 15.16 -5.19
N GLY A 101 19.88 16.35 -4.68
CA GLY A 101 18.95 17.34 -5.22
C GLY A 101 19.42 18.77 -4.98
N PRO A 102 18.85 19.75 -5.70
CA PRO A 102 19.20 21.15 -5.54
C PRO A 102 18.75 21.77 -4.22
N SER A 103 17.84 21.13 -3.48
CA SER A 103 17.36 21.60 -2.19
C SER A 103 18.27 21.15 -1.05
N GLN A 104 18.65 22.09 -0.18
CA GLN A 104 19.52 21.88 0.98
C GLN A 104 18.94 20.95 2.07
N LEU A 105 17.80 20.32 1.84
CA LEU A 105 17.16 19.38 2.78
C LEU A 105 18.00 18.13 3.03
N VAL A 106 18.88 17.75 2.10
CA VAL A 106 19.77 16.59 2.29
C VAL A 106 21.22 17.09 2.26
N ARG A 107 21.80 17.31 3.43
CA ARG A 107 23.22 17.67 3.58
C ARG A 107 24.18 16.55 3.16
N PHE A 108 23.69 15.32 2.95
CA PHE A 108 24.50 14.15 2.62
C PHE A 108 23.95 13.46 1.38
N ALA A 109 24.57 13.68 0.24
CA ALA A 109 24.31 12.88 -0.95
C ALA A 109 24.87 11.48 -0.77
N ALA A 110 24.00 10.54 -0.39
CA ALA A 110 24.39 9.14 -0.28
C ALA A 110 24.74 8.57 -1.68
N PRO A 111 25.81 7.77 -1.82
CA PRO A 111 26.13 7.09 -3.07
C PRO A 111 24.98 6.16 -3.48
N ALA A 112 24.84 5.90 -4.79
CA ALA A 112 23.71 5.13 -5.33
C ALA A 112 23.51 3.78 -4.63
N PHE A 113 24.59 3.08 -4.32
CA PHE A 113 24.55 1.82 -3.59
C PHE A 113 23.92 1.99 -2.20
N ALA A 114 24.34 2.98 -1.41
CA ALA A 114 23.81 3.18 -0.06
C ALA A 114 22.32 3.58 -0.06
N ARG A 115 21.91 4.35 -1.08
CA ARG A 115 20.47 4.68 -1.25
C ARG A 115 19.62 3.44 -1.50
N ILE A 116 20.06 2.59 -2.44
CA ILE A 116 19.34 1.36 -2.80
C ILE A 116 19.36 0.39 -1.62
N ALA A 117 20.51 0.19 -0.97
CA ALA A 117 20.60 -0.68 0.20
C ALA A 117 19.70 -0.21 1.36
N GLY A 118 19.68 1.10 1.64
CA GLY A 118 18.78 1.69 2.63
C GLY A 118 17.30 1.53 2.26
N ALA A 119 16.95 1.71 0.99
CA ALA A 119 15.59 1.53 0.51
C ALA A 119 15.12 0.06 0.62
N VAL A 120 15.99 -0.90 0.26
CA VAL A 120 15.69 -2.34 0.43
C VAL A 120 15.55 -2.70 1.91
N ALA A 121 16.43 -2.20 2.76
CA ALA A 121 16.36 -2.46 4.20
C ALA A 121 15.08 -1.89 4.81
N ALA A 122 14.72 -0.65 4.50
CA ALA A 122 13.50 -0.02 5.00
C ALA A 122 12.23 -0.76 4.52
N MET A 123 12.17 -1.11 3.23
CA MET A 123 11.11 -1.92 2.65
C MET A 123 10.98 -3.27 3.37
N GLY A 124 12.09 -3.97 3.60
CA GLY A 124 12.10 -5.27 4.28
C GLY A 124 11.67 -5.17 5.73
N LEU A 125 12.18 -4.19 6.49
CA LEU A 125 11.78 -3.95 7.88
C LEU A 125 10.28 -3.63 8.00
N PHE A 126 9.74 -2.84 7.07
CA PHE A 126 8.31 -2.55 7.01
C PHE A 126 7.51 -3.80 6.67
N ALA A 127 7.79 -4.42 5.53
CA ALA A 127 7.00 -5.51 4.97
C ALA A 127 7.02 -6.78 5.84
N LEU A 128 8.15 -7.06 6.51
CA LEU A 128 8.32 -8.24 7.35
C LEU A 128 8.02 -7.97 8.83
N SER A 129 7.57 -6.76 9.19
CA SER A 129 7.10 -6.51 10.54
C SER A 129 5.85 -7.36 10.82
N PRO A 130 5.70 -7.95 12.00
CA PRO A 130 4.61 -8.89 12.28
C PRO A 130 3.22 -8.32 12.01
N LEU A 131 3.00 -7.05 12.32
CA LEU A 131 1.71 -6.40 12.14
C LEU A 131 1.35 -6.20 10.66
N ILE A 132 2.29 -5.70 9.86
CA ILE A 132 2.08 -5.49 8.41
C ILE A 132 1.89 -6.83 7.72
N TRP A 133 2.73 -7.82 8.01
CA TRP A 133 2.61 -9.15 7.44
C TRP A 133 1.27 -9.82 7.78
N MET A 134 0.82 -9.66 9.01
CA MET A 134 -0.49 -10.15 9.42
C MET A 134 -1.60 -9.54 8.55
N TYR A 135 -1.65 -8.21 8.41
CA TYR A 135 -2.67 -7.53 7.59
C TYR A 135 -2.51 -7.76 6.09
N ALA A 136 -1.30 -8.03 5.60
CA ALA A 136 -1.09 -8.42 4.22
C ALA A 136 -1.65 -9.82 3.90
N SER A 137 -1.82 -10.68 4.89
CA SER A 137 -2.22 -12.08 4.67
C SER A 137 -3.73 -12.32 4.69
N HIS A 138 -4.56 -11.34 5.07
CA HIS A 138 -6.01 -11.49 5.16
C HIS A 138 -6.77 -10.19 4.84
N ALA A 139 -8.08 -10.32 4.60
CA ALA A 139 -8.93 -9.20 4.20
C ALA A 139 -9.19 -8.27 5.38
N GLU A 140 -8.49 -7.13 5.35
CA GLU A 140 -8.64 -6.04 6.30
C GLU A 140 -8.42 -4.70 5.59
N VAL A 141 -9.02 -3.64 6.10
CA VAL A 141 -8.93 -2.30 5.53
C VAL A 141 -7.52 -1.68 5.68
N PHE A 142 -6.71 -2.21 6.59
CA PHE A 142 -5.41 -1.65 6.95
C PHE A 142 -4.39 -1.75 5.83
N ALA A 143 -4.39 -2.85 5.07
CA ALA A 143 -3.49 -3.02 3.93
C ALA A 143 -3.71 -1.93 2.86
N MET A 144 -4.98 -1.65 2.52
CA MET A 144 -5.34 -0.57 1.60
C MET A 144 -4.96 0.79 2.18
N ASN A 145 -5.23 1.02 3.47
CA ASN A 145 -4.86 2.26 4.15
C ASN A 145 -3.34 2.49 4.08
N ASN A 146 -2.54 1.47 4.39
CA ASN A 146 -1.08 1.54 4.30
C ASN A 146 -0.62 1.93 2.90
N ALA A 147 -1.22 1.36 1.85
CA ALA A 147 -0.88 1.69 0.46
C ALA A 147 -1.22 3.16 0.13
N LEU A 148 -2.39 3.64 0.54
CA LEU A 148 -2.82 5.02 0.31
C LEU A 148 -1.90 6.00 1.04
N ILE A 149 -1.62 5.77 2.32
CA ILE A 149 -0.68 6.60 3.11
C ILE A 149 0.73 6.54 2.49
N GLY A 150 1.22 5.37 2.12
CA GLY A 150 2.50 5.23 1.44
C GLY A 150 2.60 6.06 0.16
N CYS A 151 1.54 6.06 -0.65
CA CYS A 151 1.44 6.91 -1.85
C CYS A 151 1.43 8.40 -1.50
N ILE A 152 0.67 8.83 -0.48
CA ILE A 152 0.61 10.23 -0.03
C ILE A 152 1.99 10.70 0.41
N VAL A 153 2.68 9.93 1.28
CA VAL A 153 4.02 10.26 1.75
C VAL A 153 5.02 10.36 0.58
N PHE A 154 4.98 9.40 -0.34
CA PHE A 154 5.83 9.44 -1.53
C PHE A 154 5.57 10.68 -2.39
N LEU A 155 4.31 11.01 -2.65
CA LEU A 155 3.92 12.17 -3.44
C LEU A 155 4.30 13.48 -2.73
N SER A 156 4.21 13.55 -1.41
CA SER A 156 4.64 14.70 -0.61
C SER A 156 6.16 14.94 -0.74
N ILE A 157 6.97 13.89 -0.58
CA ILE A 157 8.43 13.95 -0.80
C ILE A 157 8.73 14.41 -2.23
N ARG A 158 8.03 13.82 -3.20
CA ARG A 158 8.19 14.13 -4.61
C ARG A 158 7.81 15.58 -4.94
N PHE A 159 6.70 16.07 -4.39
CA PHE A 159 6.27 17.45 -4.52
C PHE A 159 7.27 18.41 -3.90
N GLY A 160 7.78 18.11 -2.70
CA GLY A 160 8.81 18.90 -2.04
C GLY A 160 10.04 19.14 -2.94
N ARG A 161 10.38 18.16 -3.78
CA ARG A 161 11.52 18.23 -4.69
C ARG A 161 11.22 18.83 -6.06
N THR A 162 10.04 18.56 -6.61
CA THR A 162 9.73 18.93 -8.02
C THR A 162 8.89 20.17 -8.13
N LYS A 163 8.14 20.52 -7.09
CA LYS A 163 7.13 21.61 -7.07
C LYS A 163 6.12 21.48 -8.22
N SER A 164 5.91 20.25 -8.71
CA SER A 164 5.03 19.99 -9.84
C SER A 164 3.55 20.06 -9.44
N PRO A 165 2.72 20.90 -10.10
CA PRO A 165 1.29 20.95 -9.82
C PRO A 165 0.59 19.58 -10.00
N ARG A 166 0.98 18.81 -11.00
CA ARG A 166 0.41 17.47 -11.22
C ARG A 166 0.65 16.51 -10.06
N VAL A 167 1.81 16.62 -9.39
CA VAL A 167 2.11 15.81 -8.22
C VAL A 167 1.26 16.24 -7.04
N ALA A 168 1.01 17.54 -6.87
CA ALA A 168 0.09 18.07 -5.84
C ALA A 168 -1.35 17.62 -6.08
N GLU A 169 -1.84 17.72 -7.32
CA GLU A 169 -3.19 17.27 -7.71
C GLU A 169 -3.39 15.78 -7.43
N LEU A 170 -2.40 14.95 -7.79
CA LEU A 170 -2.44 13.52 -7.50
C LEU A 170 -2.41 13.25 -5.99
N GLY A 171 -1.60 13.99 -5.24
CA GLY A 171 -1.55 13.91 -3.78
C GLY A 171 -2.91 14.22 -3.15
N ALA A 172 -3.53 15.34 -3.55
CA ALA A 172 -4.86 15.72 -3.07
C ALA A 172 -5.94 14.67 -3.42
N PHE A 173 -5.88 14.07 -4.61
CA PHE A 173 -6.77 12.99 -4.98
C PHE A 173 -6.57 11.75 -4.10
N MET A 174 -5.32 11.38 -3.79
CA MET A 174 -5.02 10.26 -2.91
C MET A 174 -5.49 10.51 -1.47
N CYS A 175 -5.41 11.75 -0.97
CA CYS A 175 -6.00 12.13 0.32
C CYS A 175 -7.52 11.89 0.33
N GLY A 176 -8.23 12.34 -0.70
CA GLY A 176 -9.67 12.07 -0.82
C GLY A 176 -10.00 10.57 -0.81
N LEU A 177 -9.22 9.75 -1.51
CA LEU A 177 -9.41 8.29 -1.50
C LEU A 177 -9.12 7.70 -0.11
N ALA A 178 -8.07 8.16 0.58
CA ALA A 178 -7.72 7.65 1.90
C ALA A 178 -8.85 7.88 2.92
N LEU A 179 -9.46 9.06 2.91
CA LEU A 179 -10.60 9.39 3.76
C LEU A 179 -11.84 8.52 3.50
N THR A 180 -12.02 8.03 2.27
CA THR A 180 -13.11 7.11 1.95
C THR A 180 -12.81 5.65 2.31
N ASN A 181 -11.55 5.34 2.65
CA ASN A 181 -11.18 4.03 3.16
C ASN A 181 -11.22 3.99 4.68
N GLN A 182 -10.52 4.90 5.36
CA GLN A 182 -10.44 4.91 6.82
C GLN A 182 -10.22 6.33 7.36
N HIS A 183 -11.02 6.72 8.37
CA HIS A 183 -10.94 8.06 8.94
C HIS A 183 -9.61 8.38 9.65
N THR A 184 -8.88 7.37 10.09
CA THR A 184 -7.55 7.57 10.68
C THR A 184 -6.55 8.18 9.69
N ALA A 185 -6.82 8.12 8.38
CA ALA A 185 -6.01 8.80 7.37
C ALA A 185 -5.86 10.31 7.62
N ILE A 186 -6.86 10.95 8.24
CA ILE A 186 -6.82 12.39 8.58
C ILE A 186 -5.62 12.79 9.44
N LEU A 187 -5.09 11.86 10.24
CA LEU A 187 -3.92 12.11 11.08
C LEU A 187 -2.63 12.31 10.27
N TYR A 188 -2.62 11.90 9.01
CA TYR A 188 -1.48 12.00 8.10
C TYR A 188 -1.63 13.11 7.06
N GLU A 189 -2.80 13.74 6.99
CA GLU A 189 -3.14 14.76 5.99
C GLU A 189 -2.98 16.18 6.51
N GLY A 190 -2.79 16.35 7.83
CA GLY A 190 -2.76 17.64 8.54
C GLY A 190 -1.40 18.34 8.57
N GLU A 191 -0.35 17.80 7.94
CA GLU A 191 1.00 18.37 7.84
C GLU A 191 1.31 18.76 6.39
#